data_7d4b70ce2d45acdcac6d328ebf86fb0c
#
_entry.id   7d4b70ce2d45acdcac6d328ebf86fb0c
#
_cell.length_a   1.000
_cell.length_b   1.000
_cell.length_c   1.000
_cell.angle_alpha   90.00
_cell.angle_beta   90.00
_cell.angle_gamma   90.00
#
_symmetry.space_group_name_H-M   'P 1'
#
loop_
_entity.id
_entity.type
_entity.pdbx_description
1 polymer ?
#
loop_
_entity_poly.entity_id
_entity_poly.type
_entity_poly.pdbx_seq_one_letter_code
_entity_poly.pdbx_strand_id
1 'polypeptide(L)'
;MRFTLEDLKNATNAEIKGEVEGSFEISTDTRTIKKGDIYLPLKGANFDGEAFCDKAIEAGASGCFCTKEHDINLTLKVEDTLKAYLQIANFARKKYSPKVIGVTGSSGKTTTKEMIYSVVSEKFKAHKTFSNHNNEIGFCQTVLTMPENTEVLIVEMGMRGFGEIELIDRFAEPDYAVITNAGSAHIGRLGSLDNIAKAKCEITSHLKETLIANDNPRLRKYANFGGEKIFYSLKDVQILEKRSGYSKFVYKNNEYELNVEGDYNIENSIAAIEIGYKLGMTYDEINSGLKNYHPIEKRWEEEKINGFSIINDSYNANPDSMKASVSTFLELYKNPVVILGNMGELGEREVDFHKEVGEFLGKKFEGKDGFFITVGNLAKYIGDELKKYGFKVEHFDNNIETSRYILDNLHEGITIFLKASRSMKFEEIIENLKK
;
A
#
# COMPACT_ATOMS: atom_id res chain seq x y z
N MET A 1 -7.32 9.33 -20.00
CA MET A 1 -7.10 8.76 -21.37
C MET A 1 -8.37 8.75 -22.16
N ARG A 2 -8.25 8.85 -23.51
CA ARG A 2 -9.42 8.84 -24.39
C ARG A 2 -9.36 7.68 -25.39
N PHE A 3 -10.53 7.09 -25.68
CA PHE A 3 -10.71 5.91 -26.52
C PHE A 3 -11.77 6.17 -27.58
N THR A 4 -11.55 5.72 -28.80
CA THR A 4 -12.60 5.66 -29.83
C THR A 4 -13.54 4.47 -29.56
N LEU A 5 -14.72 4.43 -30.18
CA LEU A 5 -15.59 3.25 -30.08
C LEU A 5 -14.90 1.98 -30.63
N GLU A 6 -14.05 2.13 -31.63
CA GLU A 6 -13.25 1.04 -32.16
C GLU A 6 -12.22 0.52 -31.14
N ASP A 7 -11.50 1.43 -30.44
CA ASP A 7 -10.60 1.06 -29.34
C ASP A 7 -11.37 0.25 -28.27
N LEU A 8 -12.55 0.72 -27.86
CA LEU A 8 -13.36 0.05 -26.83
C LEU A 8 -13.88 -1.31 -27.30
N LYS A 9 -14.31 -1.41 -28.56
CA LYS A 9 -14.72 -2.68 -29.17
C LYS A 9 -13.57 -3.66 -29.22
N ASN A 10 -12.40 -3.22 -29.67
CA ASN A 10 -11.19 -4.06 -29.76
C ASN A 10 -10.71 -4.51 -28.39
N ALA A 11 -10.83 -3.64 -27.37
CA ALA A 11 -10.44 -3.98 -26.00
C ALA A 11 -11.37 -5.02 -25.35
N THR A 12 -12.69 -4.90 -25.54
CA THR A 12 -13.69 -5.60 -24.73
C THR A 12 -14.54 -6.63 -25.51
N ASN A 13 -14.46 -6.63 -26.83
CA ASN A 13 -15.39 -7.33 -27.74
C ASN A 13 -16.87 -6.96 -27.50
N ALA A 14 -17.13 -5.72 -27.03
CA ALA A 14 -18.49 -5.25 -26.78
C ALA A 14 -19.33 -5.25 -28.08
N GLU A 15 -20.60 -5.65 -27.94
CA GLU A 15 -21.62 -5.39 -28.95
C GLU A 15 -22.06 -3.92 -28.82
N ILE A 16 -21.78 -3.13 -29.85
CA ILE A 16 -22.09 -1.69 -29.86
C ILE A 16 -23.41 -1.46 -30.59
N LYS A 17 -24.35 -0.78 -29.92
CA LYS A 17 -25.61 -0.30 -30.51
C LYS A 17 -25.63 1.23 -30.43
N GLY A 18 -25.81 1.86 -31.56
CA GLY A 18 -25.71 3.30 -31.71
C GLY A 18 -24.38 3.77 -32.29
N GLU A 19 -24.32 5.02 -32.71
CA GLU A 19 -23.11 5.64 -33.28
C GLU A 19 -22.91 7.03 -32.68
N VAL A 20 -21.69 7.28 -32.19
CA VAL A 20 -21.23 8.59 -31.73
C VAL A 20 -19.79 8.76 -32.16
N GLU A 21 -19.51 9.84 -32.87
CA GLU A 21 -18.14 10.16 -33.32
C GLU A 21 -17.31 10.76 -32.17
N GLY A 22 -16.00 10.50 -32.21
CA GLY A 22 -15.04 11.09 -31.28
C GLY A 22 -14.30 10.10 -30.42
N SER A 23 -13.75 10.62 -29.36
CA SER A 23 -13.04 9.82 -28.34
C SER A 23 -13.58 10.15 -26.94
N PHE A 24 -13.58 9.19 -26.06
CA PHE A 24 -14.29 9.19 -24.78
C PHE A 24 -13.36 8.86 -23.62
N GLU A 25 -13.57 9.48 -22.49
CA GLU A 25 -13.03 9.02 -21.21
C GLU A 25 -14.02 8.02 -20.59
N ILE A 26 -13.50 7.11 -19.76
CA ILE A 26 -14.32 6.13 -19.04
C ILE A 26 -14.53 6.63 -17.62
N SER A 27 -15.80 6.74 -17.21
CA SER A 27 -16.18 7.09 -15.85
C SER A 27 -16.94 5.93 -15.19
N THR A 28 -16.59 5.61 -13.96
CA THR A 28 -17.31 4.60 -13.13
C THR A 28 -18.18 5.23 -12.05
N ASP A 29 -18.24 6.57 -11.97
CA ASP A 29 -18.99 7.32 -10.95
C ASP A 29 -19.85 8.41 -11.59
N THR A 30 -21.17 8.27 -11.47
CA THR A 30 -22.14 9.23 -12.04
C THR A 30 -22.04 10.64 -11.48
N ARG A 31 -21.41 10.84 -10.33
CA ARG A 31 -21.20 12.16 -9.69
C ARG A 31 -20.06 12.96 -10.34
N THR A 32 -19.15 12.28 -11.02
CA THR A 32 -17.95 12.87 -11.64
C THR A 32 -17.96 12.81 -13.16
N ILE A 33 -19.04 12.34 -13.77
CA ILE A 33 -19.21 12.26 -15.23
C ILE A 33 -19.08 13.67 -15.83
N LYS A 34 -18.26 13.75 -16.87
CA LYS A 34 -18.15 14.92 -17.73
C LYS A 34 -18.94 14.70 -19.02
N LYS A 35 -19.36 15.80 -19.65
CA LYS A 35 -20.04 15.75 -20.96
C LYS A 35 -19.15 15.01 -21.97
N GLY A 36 -19.68 13.95 -22.54
CA GLY A 36 -18.98 13.16 -23.54
C GLY A 36 -18.30 11.91 -23.02
N ASP A 37 -18.29 11.64 -21.71
CA ASP A 37 -17.75 10.39 -21.15
C ASP A 37 -18.61 9.19 -21.54
N ILE A 38 -18.04 7.97 -21.44
CA ILE A 38 -18.80 6.72 -21.43
C ILE A 38 -18.84 6.22 -19.98
N TYR A 39 -20.04 5.98 -19.50
CA TYR A 39 -20.25 5.40 -18.17
C TYR A 39 -20.01 3.89 -18.20
N LEU A 40 -19.18 3.40 -17.28
CA LEU A 40 -18.92 1.99 -17.07
C LEU A 40 -19.39 1.61 -15.65
N PRO A 41 -20.59 1.01 -15.53
CA PRO A 41 -21.13 0.63 -14.22
C PRO A 41 -20.32 -0.49 -13.60
N LEU A 42 -20.03 -0.37 -12.32
CA LEU A 42 -19.42 -1.45 -11.53
C LEU A 42 -20.44 -2.04 -10.57
N LYS A 43 -20.33 -3.33 -10.32
CA LYS A 43 -21.17 -4.05 -9.38
C LYS A 43 -20.42 -4.32 -8.08
N GLY A 44 -20.98 -3.93 -6.95
CA GLY A 44 -20.50 -4.24 -5.61
C GLY A 44 -21.39 -5.27 -4.91
N ALA A 45 -21.03 -5.66 -3.69
CA ALA A 45 -21.79 -6.65 -2.92
C ALA A 45 -23.26 -6.24 -2.67
N ASN A 46 -23.50 -4.93 -2.44
CA ASN A 46 -24.83 -4.37 -2.11
C ASN A 46 -25.26 -3.29 -3.11
N PHE A 47 -24.65 -3.23 -4.29
CA PHE A 47 -24.81 -2.12 -5.22
C PHE A 47 -24.66 -2.64 -6.65
N ASP A 48 -25.60 -2.29 -7.53
CA ASP A 48 -25.55 -2.52 -8.98
C ASP A 48 -25.47 -1.18 -9.70
N GLY A 49 -24.28 -0.84 -10.25
CA GLY A 49 -24.06 0.40 -10.97
C GLY A 49 -24.87 0.53 -12.24
N GLU A 50 -25.32 -0.59 -12.83
CA GLU A 50 -26.10 -0.58 -14.08
C GLU A 50 -27.47 0.08 -13.93
N ALA A 51 -28.03 0.10 -12.71
CA ALA A 51 -29.25 0.83 -12.39
C ALA A 51 -29.12 2.38 -12.54
N PHE A 52 -27.91 2.89 -12.71
CA PHE A 52 -27.65 4.32 -12.84
C PHE A 52 -27.29 4.75 -14.27
N CYS A 53 -27.48 3.89 -15.29
CA CYS A 53 -27.19 4.23 -16.67
C CYS A 53 -27.97 5.45 -17.14
N ASP A 54 -29.28 5.53 -16.89
CA ASP A 54 -30.10 6.67 -17.26
C ASP A 54 -29.63 7.97 -16.60
N LYS A 55 -29.30 7.89 -15.29
CA LYS A 55 -28.76 9.03 -14.55
C LYS A 55 -27.39 9.46 -15.10
N ALA A 56 -26.58 8.53 -15.57
CA ALA A 56 -25.31 8.86 -16.21
C ALA A 56 -25.50 9.65 -17.51
N ILE A 57 -26.51 9.27 -18.33
CA ILE A 57 -26.86 9.99 -19.54
C ILE A 57 -27.38 11.40 -19.21
N GLU A 58 -28.26 11.52 -18.20
CA GLU A 58 -28.75 12.83 -17.71
C GLU A 58 -27.60 13.74 -17.25
N ALA A 59 -26.55 13.13 -16.63
CA ALA A 59 -25.35 13.83 -16.20
C ALA A 59 -24.40 14.20 -17.36
N GLY A 60 -24.68 13.74 -18.59
CA GLY A 60 -23.93 14.12 -19.80
C GLY A 60 -23.07 13.03 -20.41
N ALA A 61 -23.17 11.77 -19.96
CA ALA A 61 -22.52 10.66 -20.63
C ALA A 61 -23.03 10.47 -22.05
N SER A 62 -22.12 10.14 -22.99
CA SER A 62 -22.48 9.84 -24.38
C SER A 62 -23.06 8.44 -24.55
N GLY A 63 -22.78 7.52 -23.62
CA GLY A 63 -23.25 6.14 -23.65
C GLY A 63 -22.87 5.38 -22.39
N CYS A 64 -23.29 4.12 -22.32
CA CYS A 64 -23.03 3.24 -21.20
C CYS A 64 -22.51 1.86 -21.65
N PHE A 65 -21.59 1.29 -20.87
CA PHE A 65 -21.42 -0.15 -20.82
C PHE A 65 -22.61 -0.79 -20.08
N CYS A 66 -23.02 -1.96 -20.50
CA CYS A 66 -24.16 -2.67 -19.90
C CYS A 66 -24.03 -4.18 -20.07
N THR A 67 -24.75 -4.92 -19.22
CA THR A 67 -24.89 -6.39 -19.34
C THR A 67 -26.28 -6.77 -19.90
N LYS A 68 -27.24 -5.84 -19.83
CA LYS A 68 -28.62 -5.99 -20.28
C LYS A 68 -28.96 -4.94 -21.34
N GLU A 69 -30.08 -5.11 -22.01
CA GLU A 69 -30.62 -4.09 -22.94
C GLU A 69 -31.05 -2.85 -22.16
N HIS A 70 -30.68 -1.68 -22.67
CA HIS A 70 -31.12 -0.37 -22.19
C HIS A 70 -31.59 0.46 -23.36
N ASP A 71 -32.62 1.29 -23.17
CA ASP A 71 -33.12 2.23 -24.14
C ASP A 71 -32.31 3.54 -24.10
N ILE A 72 -31.05 3.43 -24.51
CA ILE A 72 -30.07 4.52 -24.54
C ILE A 72 -29.46 4.59 -25.94
N ASN A 73 -29.14 5.80 -26.41
CA ASN A 73 -28.65 6.04 -27.77
C ASN A 73 -27.34 5.32 -28.10
N LEU A 74 -26.45 5.15 -27.13
CA LEU A 74 -25.20 4.40 -27.28
C LEU A 74 -25.03 3.42 -26.14
N THR A 75 -25.04 2.13 -26.44
CA THR A 75 -24.72 1.06 -25.48
C THR A 75 -23.56 0.20 -25.98
N LEU A 76 -22.71 -0.18 -25.03
CA LEU A 76 -21.60 -1.13 -25.22
C LEU A 76 -21.90 -2.37 -24.35
N LYS A 77 -22.55 -3.37 -24.95
CA LYS A 77 -22.97 -4.57 -24.22
C LYS A 77 -21.81 -5.55 -24.06
N VAL A 78 -21.58 -5.98 -22.82
CA VAL A 78 -20.54 -6.93 -22.41
C VAL A 78 -21.12 -7.98 -21.46
N GLU A 79 -20.40 -9.08 -21.25
CA GLU A 79 -20.81 -10.09 -20.28
C GLU A 79 -20.60 -9.63 -18.82
N ASP A 80 -19.53 -8.89 -18.57
CA ASP A 80 -19.10 -8.42 -17.25
C ASP A 80 -18.41 -7.08 -17.37
N THR A 81 -18.93 -6.08 -16.68
CA THR A 81 -18.42 -4.70 -16.76
C THR A 81 -17.09 -4.52 -16.01
N LEU A 82 -16.83 -5.25 -14.94
CA LEU A 82 -15.51 -5.22 -14.26
C LEU A 82 -14.45 -5.85 -15.16
N LYS A 83 -14.74 -6.97 -15.82
CA LYS A 83 -13.86 -7.59 -16.81
C LYS A 83 -13.59 -6.63 -17.97
N ALA A 84 -14.62 -5.96 -18.49
CA ALA A 84 -14.47 -4.93 -19.53
C ALA A 84 -13.56 -3.78 -19.07
N TYR A 85 -13.69 -3.32 -17.84
CA TYR A 85 -12.84 -2.27 -17.27
C TYR A 85 -11.37 -2.68 -17.21
N LEU A 86 -11.10 -3.92 -16.76
CA LEU A 86 -9.75 -4.52 -16.75
C LEU A 86 -9.18 -4.67 -18.17
N GLN A 87 -10.00 -5.07 -19.13
CA GLN A 87 -9.61 -5.20 -20.53
C GLN A 87 -9.26 -3.85 -21.15
N ILE A 88 -10.03 -2.79 -20.87
CA ILE A 88 -9.72 -1.42 -21.31
C ILE A 88 -8.39 -0.95 -20.70
N ALA A 89 -8.18 -1.19 -19.43
CA ALA A 89 -6.91 -0.86 -18.77
C ALA A 89 -5.72 -1.61 -19.40
N ASN A 90 -5.86 -2.92 -19.64
CA ASN A 90 -4.82 -3.70 -20.32
C ASN A 90 -4.57 -3.21 -21.76
N PHE A 91 -5.61 -2.88 -22.50
CA PHE A 91 -5.49 -2.30 -23.85
C PHE A 91 -4.71 -0.99 -23.80
N ALA A 92 -5.05 -0.07 -22.89
CA ALA A 92 -4.33 1.19 -22.70
C ALA A 92 -2.86 0.98 -22.34
N ARG A 93 -2.58 0.10 -21.37
CA ARG A 93 -1.23 -0.26 -20.99
C ARG A 93 -0.42 -0.79 -22.18
N LYS A 94 -1.01 -1.68 -22.99
CA LYS A 94 -0.35 -2.22 -24.19
C LYS A 94 -0.11 -1.16 -25.27
N LYS A 95 -1.06 -0.25 -25.47
CA LYS A 95 -0.98 0.84 -26.44
C LYS A 95 0.19 1.79 -26.13
N TYR A 96 0.38 2.17 -24.85
CA TYR A 96 1.45 3.08 -24.44
C TYR A 96 2.73 2.36 -24.00
N SER A 97 2.64 1.07 -23.70
CA SER A 97 3.76 0.14 -23.46
C SER A 97 4.81 0.60 -22.44
N PRO A 98 4.44 1.14 -21.26
CA PRO A 98 5.41 1.44 -20.22
C PRO A 98 6.03 0.15 -19.68
N LYS A 99 7.22 0.21 -19.09
CA LYS A 99 7.74 -0.83 -18.21
C LYS A 99 6.89 -0.91 -16.96
N VAL A 100 6.36 -2.09 -16.63
CA VAL A 100 5.45 -2.30 -15.49
C VAL A 100 6.16 -2.94 -14.33
N ILE A 101 6.05 -2.33 -13.16
CA ILE A 101 6.58 -2.84 -11.88
C ILE A 101 5.40 -3.17 -10.96
N GLY A 102 5.17 -4.44 -10.68
CA GLY A 102 4.19 -4.89 -9.68
C GLY A 102 4.80 -4.90 -8.28
N VAL A 103 4.08 -4.40 -7.27
CA VAL A 103 4.55 -4.39 -5.87
C VAL A 103 3.51 -4.99 -4.95
N THR A 104 3.85 -6.05 -4.24
CA THR A 104 3.00 -6.65 -3.20
C THR A 104 3.77 -6.96 -1.91
N GLY A 105 3.07 -7.43 -0.89
CA GLY A 105 3.62 -7.82 0.41
C GLY A 105 2.62 -7.69 1.56
N SER A 106 2.95 -8.20 2.72
CA SER A 106 2.11 -8.09 3.92
C SER A 106 2.20 -6.69 4.52
N SER A 107 3.40 -6.12 4.57
CA SER A 107 3.69 -4.73 5.00
C SER A 107 4.70 -4.10 4.03
N GLY A 108 4.88 -2.78 4.10
CA GLY A 108 5.89 -2.07 3.31
C GLY A 108 5.54 -1.84 1.83
N LYS A 109 4.45 -2.37 1.28
CA LYS A 109 4.05 -2.19 -0.14
C LYS A 109 4.08 -0.74 -0.61
N THR A 110 3.32 0.10 0.06
CA THR A 110 3.19 1.52 -0.31
C THR A 110 4.52 2.26 -0.14
N THR A 111 5.23 2.02 0.96
CA THR A 111 6.57 2.59 1.20
C THR A 111 7.53 2.20 0.08
N THR A 112 7.60 0.92 -0.28
CA THR A 112 8.45 0.42 -1.37
C THR A 112 8.03 0.99 -2.72
N LYS A 113 6.73 1.04 -3.02
CA LYS A 113 6.19 1.70 -4.23
C LYS A 113 6.62 3.16 -4.32
N GLU A 114 6.54 3.90 -3.23
CA GLU A 114 6.96 5.31 -3.18
C GLU A 114 8.48 5.46 -3.33
N MET A 115 9.27 4.59 -2.71
CA MET A 115 10.72 4.59 -2.88
C MET A 115 11.11 4.24 -4.33
N ILE A 116 10.48 3.24 -4.93
CA ILE A 116 10.67 2.91 -6.35
C ILE A 116 10.31 4.11 -7.22
N TYR A 117 9.16 4.74 -6.97
CA TYR A 117 8.73 5.93 -7.72
C TYR A 117 9.73 7.08 -7.59
N SER A 118 10.23 7.37 -6.39
CA SER A 118 11.24 8.39 -6.15
C SER A 118 12.53 8.11 -6.93
N VAL A 119 13.00 6.86 -6.89
CA VAL A 119 14.20 6.43 -7.62
C VAL A 119 14.00 6.54 -9.13
N VAL A 120 12.97 5.90 -9.69
CA VAL A 120 12.82 5.84 -11.15
C VAL A 120 12.49 7.21 -11.76
N SER A 121 11.90 8.11 -11.00
CA SER A 121 11.57 9.47 -11.45
C SER A 121 12.79 10.36 -11.67
N GLU A 122 13.97 9.98 -11.19
CA GLU A 122 15.23 10.69 -11.49
C GLU A 122 15.63 10.55 -12.98
N LYS A 123 15.11 9.52 -13.65
CA LYS A 123 15.49 9.23 -15.06
C LYS A 123 14.29 9.09 -15.99
N PHE A 124 13.17 8.58 -15.52
CA PHE A 124 12.02 8.19 -16.32
C PHE A 124 10.77 8.99 -15.98
N LYS A 125 9.87 9.17 -16.94
CA LYS A 125 8.50 9.63 -16.69
C LYS A 125 7.71 8.49 -16.05
N ALA A 126 7.61 8.52 -14.74
CA ALA A 126 6.98 7.46 -13.95
C ALA A 126 5.52 7.82 -13.59
N HIS A 127 4.67 6.80 -13.50
CA HIS A 127 3.33 6.86 -12.94
C HIS A 127 3.14 5.71 -11.95
N LYS A 128 2.29 5.92 -10.93
CA LYS A 128 2.11 4.93 -9.86
C LYS A 128 0.67 4.84 -9.37
N THR A 129 0.36 3.73 -8.73
CA THR A 129 -0.89 3.61 -7.96
C THR A 129 -0.99 4.73 -6.92
N PHE A 130 -2.10 5.48 -7.00
CA PHE A 130 -2.40 6.55 -6.06
C PHE A 130 -2.92 5.99 -4.74
N SER A 131 -2.41 6.50 -3.61
CA SER A 131 -2.83 6.12 -2.26
C SER A 131 -2.89 4.59 -2.08
N ASN A 132 -3.99 4.06 -1.58
CA ASN A 132 -4.25 2.64 -1.34
C ASN A 132 -5.17 1.99 -2.40
N HIS A 133 -5.25 2.55 -3.60
CA HIS A 133 -6.04 2.00 -4.71
C HIS A 133 -5.37 0.74 -5.29
N ASN A 134 -5.16 -0.27 -4.45
CA ASN A 134 -4.37 -1.46 -4.74
C ASN A 134 -5.19 -2.71 -5.05
N ASN A 135 -6.48 -2.55 -5.33
CA ASN A 135 -7.36 -3.59 -5.86
C ASN A 135 -7.52 -3.49 -7.39
N GLU A 136 -8.34 -4.37 -7.97
CA GLU A 136 -8.61 -4.44 -9.40
C GLU A 136 -9.17 -3.13 -9.98
N ILE A 137 -10.05 -2.45 -9.26
CA ILE A 137 -10.60 -1.15 -9.67
C ILE A 137 -9.51 -0.07 -9.64
N GLY A 138 -8.71 -0.06 -8.56
CA GLY A 138 -7.60 0.86 -8.39
C GLY A 138 -6.51 0.67 -9.45
N PHE A 139 -6.27 -0.57 -9.89
CA PHE A 139 -5.40 -0.85 -11.03
C PHE A 139 -5.92 -0.17 -12.30
N CYS A 140 -7.21 -0.35 -12.64
CA CYS A 140 -7.81 0.28 -13.81
C CYS A 140 -7.69 1.81 -13.72
N GLN A 141 -8.02 2.41 -12.58
CA GLN A 141 -7.90 3.85 -12.36
C GLN A 141 -6.46 4.33 -12.54
N THR A 142 -5.48 3.58 -12.00
CA THR A 142 -4.06 3.90 -12.16
C THR A 142 -3.66 3.93 -13.63
N VAL A 143 -4.01 2.92 -14.41
CA VAL A 143 -3.66 2.86 -15.83
C VAL A 143 -4.38 3.96 -16.63
N LEU A 144 -5.68 4.16 -16.40
CA LEU A 144 -6.48 5.10 -17.20
C LEU A 144 -6.19 6.57 -16.89
N THR A 145 -5.56 6.86 -15.75
CA THR A 145 -5.09 8.22 -15.41
C THR A 145 -3.61 8.45 -15.77
N MET A 146 -2.93 7.42 -16.24
CA MET A 146 -1.52 7.48 -16.64
C MET A 146 -1.34 8.45 -17.83
N PRO A 147 -0.37 9.39 -17.77
CA PRO A 147 0.02 10.17 -18.93
C PRO A 147 0.48 9.29 -20.10
N GLU A 148 0.15 9.69 -21.34
CA GLU A 148 0.47 8.88 -22.54
C GLU A 148 1.96 8.66 -22.77
N ASN A 149 2.81 9.54 -22.24
CA ASN A 149 4.26 9.47 -22.34
C ASN A 149 4.93 8.82 -21.12
N THR A 150 4.17 8.06 -20.33
CA THR A 150 4.71 7.31 -19.19
C THR A 150 5.64 6.20 -19.66
N GLU A 151 6.84 6.17 -19.11
CA GLU A 151 7.87 5.17 -19.43
C GLU A 151 7.89 4.04 -18.41
N VAL A 152 7.55 4.33 -17.14
CA VAL A 152 7.50 3.34 -16.04
C VAL A 152 6.18 3.46 -15.28
N LEU A 153 5.45 2.35 -15.17
CA LEU A 153 4.20 2.24 -14.42
C LEU A 153 4.40 1.35 -13.20
N ILE A 154 4.15 1.88 -12.00
CA ILE A 154 4.29 1.15 -10.74
C ILE A 154 2.90 0.81 -10.19
N VAL A 155 2.59 -0.48 -10.08
CA VAL A 155 1.28 -0.99 -9.66
C VAL A 155 1.39 -1.64 -8.30
N GLU A 156 0.77 -1.05 -7.29
CA GLU A 156 0.62 -1.69 -5.98
C GLU A 156 -0.53 -2.71 -6.05
N MET A 157 -0.23 -3.97 -5.68
CA MET A 157 -1.18 -5.09 -5.71
C MET A 157 -1.48 -5.56 -4.29
N GLY A 158 -2.64 -5.17 -3.78
CA GLY A 158 -3.19 -5.63 -2.51
C GLY A 158 -3.96 -6.94 -2.67
N MET A 159 -4.28 -7.58 -1.54
CA MET A 159 -5.17 -8.74 -1.52
C MET A 159 -5.87 -8.87 -0.16
N ARG A 160 -7.00 -9.55 -0.18
CA ARG A 160 -7.70 -10.08 0.99
C ARG A 160 -7.82 -11.61 0.93
N GLY A 161 -7.66 -12.21 -0.25
CA GLY A 161 -7.76 -13.63 -0.52
C GLY A 161 -6.93 -14.06 -1.72
N PHE A 162 -7.00 -15.36 -2.03
CA PHE A 162 -6.41 -15.93 -3.23
C PHE A 162 -7.07 -15.41 -4.50
N GLY A 163 -6.30 -15.32 -5.59
CA GLY A 163 -6.76 -14.92 -6.92
C GLY A 163 -6.83 -13.41 -7.14
N GLU A 164 -6.79 -12.58 -6.09
CA GLU A 164 -6.93 -11.13 -6.25
C GLU A 164 -5.65 -10.49 -6.82
N ILE A 165 -4.47 -10.96 -6.42
CA ILE A 165 -3.20 -10.51 -7.01
C ILE A 165 -3.07 -11.07 -8.42
N GLU A 166 -3.42 -12.35 -8.65
CA GLU A 166 -3.37 -12.96 -9.99
C GLU A 166 -4.28 -12.22 -10.98
N LEU A 167 -5.46 -11.77 -10.53
CA LEU A 167 -6.35 -11.00 -11.37
C LEU A 167 -5.70 -9.70 -11.86
N ILE A 168 -5.07 -8.94 -10.97
CA ILE A 168 -4.36 -7.70 -11.34
C ILE A 168 -3.14 -8.03 -12.21
N ASP A 169 -2.34 -9.01 -11.81
CA ASP A 169 -1.13 -9.46 -12.49
C ASP A 169 -1.40 -9.85 -13.95
N ARG A 170 -2.51 -10.56 -14.21
CA ARG A 170 -2.95 -10.95 -15.55
C ARG A 170 -3.16 -9.78 -16.50
N PHE A 171 -3.70 -8.67 -16.00
CA PHE A 171 -3.97 -7.48 -16.82
C PHE A 171 -2.82 -6.47 -16.80
N ALA A 172 -2.05 -6.45 -15.72
CA ALA A 172 -0.86 -5.61 -15.60
C ALA A 172 0.33 -6.16 -16.41
N GLU A 173 0.47 -7.49 -16.48
CA GLU A 173 1.59 -8.20 -17.14
C GLU A 173 2.94 -7.56 -16.79
N PRO A 174 3.38 -7.60 -15.52
CA PRO A 174 4.55 -6.87 -15.06
C PRO A 174 5.84 -7.34 -15.73
N ASP A 175 6.74 -6.40 -16.01
CA ASP A 175 8.12 -6.70 -16.39
C ASP A 175 8.93 -7.07 -15.15
N TYR A 176 8.71 -6.37 -14.04
CA TYR A 176 9.35 -6.60 -12.74
C TYR A 176 8.31 -6.77 -11.66
N ALA A 177 8.54 -7.69 -10.74
CA ALA A 177 7.69 -7.89 -9.55
C ALA A 177 8.50 -7.74 -8.27
N VAL A 178 7.93 -7.06 -7.29
CA VAL A 178 8.50 -6.89 -5.95
C VAL A 178 7.58 -7.51 -4.91
N ILE A 179 8.13 -8.40 -4.06
CA ILE A 179 7.46 -8.93 -2.87
C ILE A 179 8.21 -8.46 -1.63
N THR A 180 7.68 -7.49 -0.91
CA THR A 180 8.35 -6.88 0.24
C THR A 180 8.51 -7.84 1.41
N ASN A 181 7.50 -8.65 1.70
CA ASN A 181 7.51 -9.72 2.69
C ASN A 181 6.25 -10.58 2.63
N ALA A 182 6.25 -11.70 3.37
CA ALA A 182 5.10 -12.58 3.59
C ALA A 182 4.89 -12.80 5.10
N GLY A 183 4.52 -11.72 5.79
CA GLY A 183 4.21 -11.71 7.21
C GLY A 183 2.74 -12.00 7.51
N SER A 184 2.30 -11.69 8.73
CA SER A 184 1.00 -12.09 9.30
C SER A 184 -0.22 -11.26 8.87
N ALA A 185 -0.08 -10.26 7.99
CA ALA A 185 -1.24 -9.52 7.50
C ALA A 185 -2.24 -10.44 6.78
N HIS A 186 -3.54 -10.26 7.06
CA HIS A 186 -4.65 -11.08 6.54
C HIS A 186 -4.64 -12.56 6.97
N ILE A 187 -3.91 -12.89 8.04
CA ILE A 187 -3.80 -14.28 8.53
C ILE A 187 -5.17 -14.85 8.95
N GLY A 188 -6.06 -14.02 9.46
CA GLY A 188 -7.42 -14.42 9.81
C GLY A 188 -8.27 -14.86 8.61
N ARG A 189 -7.93 -14.43 7.39
CA ARG A 189 -8.62 -14.81 6.16
C ARG A 189 -7.96 -16.00 5.45
N LEU A 190 -6.63 -16.03 5.42
CA LEU A 190 -5.85 -17.04 4.71
C LEU A 190 -5.44 -18.23 5.58
N GLY A 191 -5.59 -18.13 6.91
CA GLY A 191 -5.41 -19.21 7.87
C GLY A 191 -3.96 -19.57 8.19
N SER A 192 -2.99 -19.30 7.30
CA SER A 192 -1.58 -19.64 7.54
C SER A 192 -0.60 -18.71 6.82
N LEU A 193 0.63 -18.62 7.34
CA LEU A 193 1.73 -17.89 6.69
C LEU A 193 2.12 -18.50 5.33
N ASP A 194 1.97 -19.82 5.17
CA ASP A 194 2.20 -20.49 3.89
C ASP A 194 1.17 -20.06 2.83
N ASN A 195 -0.10 -19.95 3.20
CA ASN A 195 -1.14 -19.46 2.30
C ASN A 195 -0.94 -17.98 1.95
N ILE A 196 -0.49 -17.15 2.90
CA ILE A 196 -0.13 -15.75 2.63
C ILE A 196 1.00 -15.69 1.62
N ALA A 197 2.06 -16.47 1.79
CA ALA A 197 3.17 -16.50 0.85
C ALA A 197 2.74 -17.00 -0.54
N LYS A 198 1.89 -18.04 -0.64
CA LYS A 198 1.33 -18.51 -1.91
C LYS A 198 0.55 -17.40 -2.61
N ALA A 199 -0.36 -16.72 -1.89
CA ALA A 199 -1.16 -15.64 -2.46
C ALA A 199 -0.29 -14.44 -2.91
N LYS A 200 0.79 -14.10 -2.17
CA LYS A 200 1.74 -13.07 -2.61
C LYS A 200 2.51 -13.48 -3.86
N CYS A 201 2.83 -14.76 -4.00
CA CYS A 201 3.54 -15.28 -5.17
C CYS A 201 2.66 -15.33 -6.43
N GLU A 202 1.34 -15.10 -6.36
CA GLU A 202 0.48 -14.94 -7.54
C GLU A 202 0.98 -13.84 -8.50
N ILE A 203 1.70 -12.83 -7.99
CA ILE A 203 2.32 -11.76 -8.79
C ILE A 203 3.36 -12.28 -9.82
N THR A 204 3.71 -13.56 -9.74
CA THR A 204 4.67 -14.18 -10.69
C THR A 204 4.00 -14.90 -11.84
N SER A 205 2.66 -14.95 -11.90
CA SER A 205 1.90 -15.75 -12.89
C SER A 205 2.07 -15.22 -14.31
N HIS A 206 2.17 -13.89 -14.49
CA HIS A 206 2.34 -13.22 -15.78
C HIS A 206 3.60 -12.32 -15.81
N LEU A 207 4.51 -12.52 -14.85
CA LEU A 207 5.78 -11.80 -14.74
C LEU A 207 6.70 -12.15 -15.93
N LYS A 208 7.36 -11.12 -16.51
CA LYS A 208 8.16 -11.30 -17.74
C LYS A 208 9.68 -11.43 -17.50
N GLU A 209 10.27 -10.59 -16.63
CA GLU A 209 11.72 -10.47 -16.53
C GLU A 209 12.30 -10.89 -15.19
N THR A 210 12.03 -10.14 -14.10
CA THR A 210 12.71 -10.37 -12.82
C THR A 210 11.76 -10.28 -11.64
N LEU A 211 11.87 -11.26 -10.73
CA LEU A 211 11.29 -11.21 -9.38
C LEU A 211 12.34 -10.68 -8.38
N ILE A 212 11.98 -9.66 -7.64
CA ILE A 212 12.76 -9.11 -6.51
C ILE A 212 11.96 -9.35 -5.23
N ALA A 213 12.44 -10.19 -4.34
CA ALA A 213 11.67 -10.58 -3.16
C ALA A 213 12.53 -10.59 -1.90
N ASN A 214 11.90 -10.26 -0.77
CA ASN A 214 12.53 -10.47 0.53
C ASN A 214 12.96 -11.94 0.69
N ASP A 215 14.13 -12.16 1.30
CA ASP A 215 14.70 -13.50 1.53
C ASP A 215 13.95 -14.25 2.65
N ASN A 216 12.73 -14.62 2.33
CA ASN A 216 11.85 -15.42 3.17
C ASN A 216 11.79 -16.86 2.66
N PRO A 217 11.99 -17.89 3.51
CA PRO A 217 11.94 -19.29 3.07
C PRO A 217 10.64 -19.69 2.37
N ARG A 218 9.50 -19.11 2.77
CA ARG A 218 8.21 -19.37 2.13
C ARG A 218 8.12 -18.72 0.75
N LEU A 219 8.63 -17.49 0.59
CA LEU A 219 8.70 -16.85 -0.72
C LEU A 219 9.61 -17.64 -1.67
N ARG A 220 10.77 -18.10 -1.20
CA ARG A 220 11.65 -19.00 -1.98
C ARG A 220 10.94 -20.27 -2.42
N LYS A 221 10.12 -20.86 -1.53
CA LYS A 221 9.40 -22.10 -1.78
C LYS A 221 8.27 -21.94 -2.80
N TYR A 222 7.52 -20.83 -2.73
CA TYR A 222 6.28 -20.66 -3.50
C TYR A 222 6.42 -19.75 -4.72
N ALA A 223 7.49 -18.97 -4.87
CA ALA A 223 7.75 -18.16 -6.04
C ALA A 223 8.11 -19.05 -7.25
N ASN A 224 7.07 -19.55 -7.93
CA ASN A 224 7.20 -20.39 -9.12
C ASN A 224 7.37 -19.51 -10.37
N PHE A 225 8.58 -19.03 -10.60
CA PHE A 225 8.95 -18.20 -11.74
C PHE A 225 10.25 -18.73 -12.35
N GLY A 226 10.24 -18.97 -13.66
CA GLY A 226 11.38 -19.54 -14.39
C GLY A 226 12.47 -18.52 -14.77
N GLY A 227 12.17 -17.23 -14.66
CA GLY A 227 13.14 -16.14 -14.96
C GLY A 227 14.05 -15.82 -13.76
N GLU A 228 14.67 -14.65 -13.84
CA GLU A 228 15.60 -14.19 -12.83
C GLU A 228 14.91 -13.90 -11.49
N LYS A 229 15.52 -14.31 -10.39
CA LYS A 229 15.05 -14.08 -9.02
C LYS A 229 16.16 -13.46 -8.19
N ILE A 230 15.90 -12.31 -7.63
CA ILE A 230 16.78 -11.62 -6.67
C ILE A 230 16.11 -11.68 -5.30
N PHE A 231 16.74 -12.36 -4.36
CA PHE A 231 16.30 -12.37 -2.97
C PHE A 231 17.19 -11.45 -2.15
N TYR A 232 16.58 -10.57 -1.37
CA TYR A 232 17.27 -9.58 -0.55
C TYR A 232 16.83 -9.62 0.90
N SER A 233 17.72 -9.20 1.79
CA SER A 233 17.42 -9.05 3.21
C SER A 233 18.27 -7.96 3.83
N LEU A 234 17.90 -7.53 5.03
CA LEU A 234 18.73 -6.61 5.82
C LEU A 234 20.13 -7.18 6.13
N LYS A 235 20.32 -8.51 6.06
CA LYS A 235 21.63 -9.15 6.25
C LYS A 235 22.62 -8.84 5.14
N ASP A 236 22.15 -8.41 3.97
CA ASP A 236 22.97 -8.04 2.83
C ASP A 236 23.49 -6.58 2.93
N VAL A 237 23.16 -5.91 4.04
CA VAL A 237 23.42 -4.48 4.25
C VAL A 237 24.35 -4.28 5.44
N GLN A 238 25.34 -3.41 5.29
CA GLN A 238 26.10 -2.87 6.41
C GLN A 238 25.55 -1.50 6.78
N ILE A 239 24.89 -1.39 7.92
CA ILE A 239 24.37 -0.11 8.42
C ILE A 239 25.53 0.70 8.98
N LEU A 240 25.72 1.94 8.50
CA LEU A 240 26.77 2.85 8.92
C LEU A 240 26.27 3.85 9.96
N GLU A 241 25.06 4.40 9.75
CA GLU A 241 24.46 5.41 10.62
C GLU A 241 22.94 5.24 10.66
N LYS A 242 22.36 5.39 11.86
CA LYS A 242 20.91 5.54 12.08
C LYS A 242 20.66 6.65 13.10
N ARG A 243 19.82 7.61 12.74
CA ARG A 243 19.32 8.66 13.64
C ARG A 243 17.92 9.09 13.20
N SER A 244 17.24 9.88 14.00
CA SER A 244 15.95 10.43 13.63
C SER A 244 16.03 11.12 12.27
N GLY A 245 15.11 10.78 11.36
CA GLY A 245 15.02 11.31 10.01
C GLY A 245 16.14 10.88 9.05
N TYR A 246 17.00 9.90 9.41
CA TYR A 246 18.12 9.56 8.53
C TYR A 246 18.65 8.14 8.73
N SER A 247 19.04 7.50 7.64
CA SER A 247 19.80 6.25 7.63
C SER A 247 20.87 6.26 6.54
N LYS A 248 22.06 5.71 6.84
CA LYS A 248 23.15 5.51 5.90
C LYS A 248 23.62 4.07 5.96
N PHE A 249 23.82 3.45 4.82
CA PHE A 249 24.17 2.02 4.73
C PHE A 249 24.95 1.70 3.45
N VAL A 250 25.64 0.55 3.46
CA VAL A 250 26.31 -0.02 2.28
C VAL A 250 25.53 -1.22 1.79
N TYR A 251 25.23 -1.25 0.51
CA TYR A 251 24.67 -2.38 -0.22
C TYR A 251 25.43 -2.58 -1.54
N LYS A 252 25.85 -3.82 -1.86
CA LYS A 252 26.64 -4.15 -3.06
C LYS A 252 27.85 -3.21 -3.27
N ASN A 253 28.60 -2.93 -2.19
CA ASN A 253 29.77 -2.06 -2.13
C ASN A 253 29.53 -0.56 -2.43
N ASN A 254 28.29 -0.12 -2.49
CA ASN A 254 27.93 1.28 -2.65
C ASN A 254 27.26 1.82 -1.39
N GLU A 255 27.56 3.08 -1.03
CA GLU A 255 26.92 3.77 0.10
C GLU A 255 25.63 4.43 -0.35
N TYR A 256 24.54 4.22 0.38
CA TYR A 256 23.24 4.82 0.14
C TYR A 256 22.78 5.62 1.36
N GLU A 257 21.99 6.63 1.10
CA GLU A 257 21.40 7.49 2.11
C GLU A 257 19.88 7.58 1.94
N LEU A 258 19.16 7.53 3.08
CA LEU A 258 17.73 7.72 3.18
C LEU A 258 17.42 8.84 4.16
N ASN A 259 16.51 9.73 3.81
CA ASN A 259 16.00 10.77 4.72
C ASN A 259 14.84 10.24 5.59
N VAL A 260 14.97 8.99 6.02
CA VAL A 260 14.08 8.31 6.96
C VAL A 260 14.87 7.30 7.79
N GLU A 261 14.36 7.00 8.97
CA GLU A 261 14.91 6.01 9.87
C GLU A 261 14.26 4.63 9.73
N GLY A 262 14.88 3.65 10.37
CA GLY A 262 14.34 2.32 10.60
C GLY A 262 14.86 1.26 9.63
N ASP A 263 15.19 0.11 10.21
CA ASP A 263 15.73 -1.04 9.49
C ASP A 263 14.78 -1.54 8.38
N TYR A 264 13.47 -1.46 8.61
CA TYR A 264 12.47 -1.83 7.61
C TYR A 264 12.44 -0.85 6.41
N ASN A 265 12.80 0.43 6.60
CA ASN A 265 12.92 1.38 5.50
C ASN A 265 14.21 1.11 4.69
N ILE A 266 15.31 0.77 5.35
CA ILE A 266 16.51 0.29 4.66
C ILE A 266 16.19 -0.96 3.84
N GLU A 267 15.51 -1.95 4.42
CA GLU A 267 15.13 -3.17 3.71
C GLU A 267 14.20 -2.90 2.51
N ASN A 268 13.19 -2.04 2.66
CA ASN A 268 12.32 -1.63 1.56
C ASN A 268 13.09 -0.91 0.44
N SER A 269 14.11 -0.12 0.78
CA SER A 269 14.91 0.60 -0.20
C SER A 269 15.76 -0.31 -1.08
N ILE A 270 16.14 -1.51 -0.60
CA ILE A 270 16.89 -2.47 -1.42
C ILE A 270 16.11 -2.84 -2.66
N ALA A 271 14.79 -3.05 -2.54
CA ALA A 271 13.95 -3.33 -3.71
C ALA A 271 13.96 -2.17 -4.72
N ALA A 272 13.95 -0.93 -4.27
CA ALA A 272 14.05 0.24 -5.14
C ALA A 272 15.42 0.35 -5.82
N ILE A 273 16.50 0.03 -5.10
CA ILE A 273 17.86 -0.04 -5.66
C ILE A 273 17.94 -1.10 -6.75
N GLU A 274 17.42 -2.31 -6.49
CA GLU A 274 17.43 -3.40 -7.48
C GLU A 274 16.63 -3.04 -8.73
N ILE A 275 15.46 -2.43 -8.58
CA ILE A 275 14.66 -1.93 -9.72
C ILE A 275 15.44 -0.87 -10.51
N GLY A 276 16.10 0.08 -9.83
CA GLY A 276 16.93 1.09 -10.49
C GLY A 276 18.01 0.46 -11.38
N TYR A 277 18.75 -0.51 -10.84
CA TYR A 277 19.77 -1.22 -11.62
C TYR A 277 19.16 -2.03 -12.78
N LYS A 278 18.00 -2.67 -12.60
CA LYS A 278 17.32 -3.40 -13.69
C LYS A 278 16.85 -2.50 -14.81
N LEU A 279 16.54 -1.25 -14.52
CA LEU A 279 16.20 -0.23 -15.50
C LEU A 279 17.42 0.49 -16.08
N GLY A 280 18.65 0.07 -15.75
CA GLY A 280 19.88 0.65 -16.27
C GLY A 280 20.16 2.05 -15.73
N MET A 281 19.77 2.33 -14.50
CA MET A 281 20.10 3.57 -13.80
C MET A 281 21.51 3.50 -13.20
N THR A 282 22.17 4.65 -13.11
CA THR A 282 23.45 4.79 -12.44
C THR A 282 23.28 4.82 -10.90
N TYR A 283 24.37 4.57 -10.20
CA TYR A 283 24.42 4.72 -8.74
C TYR A 283 23.94 6.10 -8.28
N ASP A 284 24.42 7.18 -8.93
CA ASP A 284 24.10 8.55 -8.55
C ASP A 284 22.60 8.85 -8.72
N GLU A 285 21.99 8.40 -9.83
CA GLU A 285 20.54 8.51 -10.05
C GLU A 285 19.75 7.77 -8.97
N ILE A 286 20.13 6.55 -8.62
CA ILE A 286 19.46 5.74 -7.59
C ILE A 286 19.59 6.40 -6.21
N ASN A 287 20.80 6.82 -5.82
CA ASN A 287 21.04 7.43 -4.52
C ASN A 287 20.35 8.80 -4.39
N SER A 288 20.31 9.59 -5.48
CA SER A 288 19.52 10.84 -5.53
C SER A 288 18.04 10.55 -5.28
N GLY A 289 17.46 9.58 -5.95
CA GLY A 289 16.06 9.22 -5.76
C GLY A 289 15.74 8.71 -4.35
N LEU A 290 16.64 7.96 -3.72
CA LEU A 290 16.49 7.54 -2.33
C LEU A 290 16.53 8.72 -1.35
N LYS A 291 17.44 9.69 -1.55
CA LYS A 291 17.50 10.92 -0.76
C LYS A 291 16.25 11.80 -0.91
N ASN A 292 15.63 11.79 -2.07
CA ASN A 292 14.41 12.54 -2.38
C ASN A 292 13.12 11.87 -1.90
N TYR A 293 13.22 10.63 -1.36
CA TYR A 293 12.06 9.96 -0.78
C TYR A 293 11.62 10.63 0.52
N HIS A 294 10.31 10.85 0.64
CA HIS A 294 9.66 11.33 1.86
C HIS A 294 8.48 10.40 2.24
N PRO A 295 8.28 10.12 3.53
CA PRO A 295 7.12 9.36 4.01
C PRO A 295 5.81 10.03 3.62
N ILE A 296 4.78 9.22 3.39
CA ILE A 296 3.45 9.68 3.03
C ILE A 296 2.35 9.01 3.86
N GLU A 297 1.20 9.65 3.95
CA GLU A 297 -0.06 9.06 4.39
C GLU A 297 -0.01 8.33 5.75
N LYS A 298 0.31 9.05 6.82
CA LYS A 298 0.33 8.48 8.18
C LYS A 298 1.26 7.26 8.31
N ARG A 299 2.38 7.26 7.56
CA ARG A 299 3.43 6.24 7.61
C ARG A 299 4.72 6.88 8.08
N TRP A 300 4.86 6.98 9.41
CA TRP A 300 5.95 7.69 10.06
C TRP A 300 5.94 9.20 9.73
N GLU A 301 4.77 9.80 9.69
CA GLU A 301 4.57 11.22 9.43
C GLU A 301 4.84 12.02 10.70
N GLU A 302 5.72 13.01 10.62
CA GLU A 302 6.09 13.85 11.76
C GLU A 302 5.32 15.17 11.73
N GLU A 303 4.70 15.53 12.86
CA GLU A 303 3.97 16.77 13.03
C GLU A 303 4.25 17.36 14.44
N LYS A 304 4.33 18.67 14.56
CA LYS A 304 4.39 19.35 15.87
C LYS A 304 3.02 19.92 16.22
N ILE A 305 2.47 19.52 17.37
CA ILE A 305 1.14 19.91 17.83
C ILE A 305 1.20 20.26 19.31
N ASN A 306 0.84 21.51 19.66
CA ASN A 306 0.72 21.97 21.05
C ASN A 306 1.92 21.56 21.94
N GLY A 307 3.16 21.77 21.42
CA GLY A 307 4.39 21.44 22.15
C GLY A 307 4.82 19.98 22.08
N PHE A 308 4.00 19.07 21.56
CA PHE A 308 4.36 17.67 21.33
C PHE A 308 4.96 17.48 19.94
N SER A 309 5.93 16.56 19.82
CA SER A 309 6.35 16.00 18.54
C SER A 309 5.58 14.69 18.31
N ILE A 310 4.75 14.63 17.29
CA ILE A 310 3.92 13.47 16.98
C ILE A 310 4.53 12.72 15.79
N ILE A 311 4.75 11.41 15.96
CA ILE A 311 5.09 10.50 14.86
C ILE A 311 3.86 9.63 14.61
N ASN A 312 3.19 9.92 13.50
CA ASN A 312 1.96 9.25 13.09
C ASN A 312 2.28 8.09 12.14
N ASP A 313 2.19 6.84 12.62
CA ASP A 313 2.30 5.61 11.83
C ASP A 313 0.99 4.79 11.91
N SER A 314 -0.16 5.49 11.93
CA SER A 314 -1.48 4.92 12.17
C SER A 314 -2.28 4.60 10.90
N TYR A 315 -1.64 4.53 9.73
CA TYR A 315 -2.33 4.13 8.50
C TYR A 315 -2.93 2.72 8.62
N ASN A 316 -2.14 1.76 9.10
CA ASN A 316 -2.58 0.39 9.41
C ASN A 316 -1.58 -0.30 10.34
N ALA A 317 -2.02 -1.37 11.01
CA ALA A 317 -1.18 -2.17 11.89
C ALA A 317 -1.45 -3.68 11.72
N ASN A 318 -0.37 -4.43 11.71
CA ASN A 318 -0.32 -5.88 11.88
C ASN A 318 0.86 -6.23 12.81
N PRO A 319 0.96 -7.46 13.33
CA PRO A 319 1.98 -7.83 14.31
C PRO A 319 3.41 -7.50 13.87
N ASP A 320 3.77 -7.77 12.61
CA ASP A 320 5.13 -7.55 12.11
C ASP A 320 5.44 -6.05 12.00
N SER A 321 4.51 -5.26 11.43
CA SER A 321 4.71 -3.82 11.31
C SER A 321 4.69 -3.10 12.66
N MET A 322 3.90 -3.60 13.63
CA MET A 322 3.87 -3.08 15.00
C MET A 322 5.23 -3.29 15.67
N LYS A 323 5.75 -4.51 15.62
CA LYS A 323 7.07 -4.85 16.18
C LYS A 323 8.18 -4.02 15.54
N ALA A 324 8.18 -3.87 14.22
CA ALA A 324 9.23 -3.17 13.49
C ALA A 324 9.25 -1.66 13.80
N SER A 325 8.12 -0.97 13.63
CA SER A 325 8.11 0.49 13.79
C SER A 325 8.23 0.92 15.26
N VAL A 326 7.58 0.22 16.21
CA VAL A 326 7.75 0.51 17.63
C VAL A 326 9.19 0.27 18.07
N SER A 327 9.84 -0.79 17.58
CA SER A 327 11.28 -1.02 17.87
C SER A 327 12.14 0.14 17.38
N THR A 328 11.94 0.61 16.16
CA THR A 328 12.66 1.76 15.61
C THR A 328 12.49 3.00 16.48
N PHE A 329 11.25 3.27 16.91
CA PHE A 329 10.96 4.41 17.77
C PHE A 329 11.67 4.31 19.13
N LEU A 330 11.58 3.16 19.79
CA LEU A 330 12.23 2.93 21.10
C LEU A 330 13.76 2.93 21.04
N GLU A 331 14.34 2.62 19.89
CA GLU A 331 15.80 2.66 19.68
C GLU A 331 16.34 4.09 19.54
N LEU A 332 15.57 4.98 18.92
CA LEU A 332 16.05 6.30 18.48
C LEU A 332 15.63 7.45 19.41
N TYR A 333 14.48 7.33 20.08
CA TYR A 333 13.93 8.43 20.86
C TYR A 333 14.11 8.21 22.36
N LYS A 334 14.47 9.30 23.08
CA LYS A 334 14.59 9.32 24.54
C LYS A 334 13.23 9.63 25.17
N ASN A 335 12.95 9.03 26.33
CA ASN A 335 11.68 9.19 27.06
C ASN A 335 10.45 8.99 26.14
N PRO A 336 10.40 7.87 25.40
CA PRO A 336 9.39 7.65 24.39
C PRO A 336 8.01 7.44 25.01
N VAL A 337 6.99 8.07 24.42
CA VAL A 337 5.58 7.75 24.67
C VAL A 337 5.01 7.03 23.45
N VAL A 338 4.50 5.82 23.66
CA VAL A 338 4.03 4.94 22.59
C VAL A 338 2.54 4.67 22.76
N ILE A 339 1.74 5.05 21.78
CA ILE A 339 0.28 4.85 21.79
C ILE A 339 -0.07 3.76 20.76
N LEU A 340 -0.58 2.62 21.25
CA LEU A 340 -0.88 1.45 20.44
C LEU A 340 -2.36 1.13 20.46
N GLY A 341 -2.97 1.01 19.29
CA GLY A 341 -4.36 0.57 19.14
C GLY A 341 -4.47 -0.88 18.68
N ASN A 342 -5.71 -1.33 18.49
CA ASN A 342 -6.00 -2.67 18.00
C ASN A 342 -5.40 -2.91 16.61
N MET A 343 -4.92 -4.12 16.39
CA MET A 343 -4.58 -4.64 15.07
C MET A 343 -5.80 -5.37 14.48
N GLY A 344 -6.02 -5.24 13.17
CA GLY A 344 -7.16 -5.84 12.48
C GLY A 344 -6.81 -7.10 11.69
N GLU A 345 -7.84 -7.82 11.23
CA GLU A 345 -7.77 -8.95 10.29
C GLU A 345 -6.96 -10.17 10.77
N LEU A 346 -6.89 -10.38 12.09
CA LEU A 346 -6.12 -11.45 12.73
C LEU A 346 -6.94 -12.73 13.00
N GLY A 347 -8.27 -12.66 12.83
CA GLY A 347 -9.17 -13.80 13.04
C GLY A 347 -9.23 -14.27 14.49
N GLU A 348 -9.48 -15.56 14.71
CA GLU A 348 -9.65 -16.15 16.03
C GLU A 348 -8.42 -16.00 16.96
N ARG A 349 -7.25 -15.75 16.39
CA ARG A 349 -6.00 -15.57 17.14
C ARG A 349 -5.65 -14.11 17.44
N GLU A 350 -6.60 -13.19 17.32
CA GLU A 350 -6.33 -11.76 17.50
C GLU A 350 -5.76 -11.44 18.90
N VAL A 351 -6.24 -12.09 19.95
CA VAL A 351 -5.71 -11.92 21.32
C VAL A 351 -4.26 -12.41 21.43
N ASP A 352 -3.96 -13.57 20.84
CA ASP A 352 -2.61 -14.14 20.87
C ASP A 352 -1.61 -13.21 20.16
N PHE A 353 -1.97 -12.71 19.00
CA PHE A 353 -1.10 -11.79 18.25
C PHE A 353 -0.85 -10.47 18.98
N HIS A 354 -1.83 -9.94 19.71
CA HIS A 354 -1.62 -8.76 20.55
C HIS A 354 -0.67 -9.05 21.70
N LYS A 355 -0.82 -10.20 22.38
CA LYS A 355 0.15 -10.68 23.40
C LYS A 355 1.54 -10.87 22.85
N GLU A 356 1.68 -11.53 21.68
CA GLU A 356 2.98 -11.74 21.02
C GLU A 356 3.72 -10.43 20.74
N VAL A 357 3.01 -9.35 20.38
CA VAL A 357 3.61 -8.03 20.19
C VAL A 357 4.10 -7.47 21.54
N GLY A 358 3.28 -7.52 22.59
CA GLY A 358 3.65 -7.02 23.90
C GLY A 358 4.84 -7.80 24.49
N GLU A 359 4.83 -9.12 24.39
CA GLU A 359 5.94 -9.98 24.81
C GLU A 359 7.24 -9.69 24.06
N PHE A 360 7.15 -9.55 22.74
CA PHE A 360 8.32 -9.23 21.89
C PHE A 360 8.95 -7.88 22.30
N LEU A 361 8.14 -6.83 22.42
CA LEU A 361 8.60 -5.50 22.80
C LEU A 361 9.14 -5.49 24.23
N GLY A 362 8.42 -6.15 25.14
CA GLY A 362 8.83 -6.30 26.54
C GLY A 362 10.21 -6.93 26.67
N LYS A 363 10.42 -8.09 26.06
CA LYS A 363 11.71 -8.78 26.05
C LYS A 363 12.83 -7.97 25.40
N LYS A 364 12.56 -7.36 24.25
CA LYS A 364 13.59 -6.65 23.48
C LYS A 364 14.07 -5.38 24.20
N PHE A 365 13.18 -4.73 24.93
CA PHE A 365 13.45 -3.42 25.55
C PHE A 365 13.40 -3.45 27.09
N GLU A 366 13.48 -4.61 27.69
CA GLU A 366 13.53 -4.76 29.16
C GLU A 366 14.62 -3.87 29.77
N GLY A 367 14.25 -3.11 30.81
CA GLY A 367 15.13 -2.16 31.48
C GLY A 367 15.37 -0.84 30.76
N LYS A 368 14.73 -0.59 29.60
CA LYS A 368 14.71 0.73 28.96
C LYS A 368 13.52 1.57 29.45
N ASP A 369 13.72 2.87 29.50
CA ASP A 369 12.61 3.79 29.78
C ASP A 369 11.62 3.80 28.60
N GLY A 370 10.34 3.89 28.94
CA GLY A 370 9.25 3.98 27.97
C GLY A 370 7.89 4.02 28.66
N PHE A 371 7.02 4.87 28.18
CA PHE A 371 5.65 4.96 28.64
C PHE A 371 4.72 4.52 27.51
N PHE A 372 3.88 3.54 27.79
CA PHE A 372 2.93 3.01 26.82
C PHE A 372 1.50 3.40 27.17
N ILE A 373 0.75 3.72 26.14
CA ILE A 373 -0.72 3.90 26.21
C ILE A 373 -1.32 2.91 25.21
N THR A 374 -2.27 2.11 25.68
CA THR A 374 -3.01 1.18 24.83
C THR A 374 -4.46 1.62 24.68
N VAL A 375 -5.00 1.53 23.48
CA VAL A 375 -6.35 2.03 23.15
C VAL A 375 -7.19 0.93 22.49
N GLY A 376 -8.35 0.65 23.08
CA GLY A 376 -9.30 -0.34 22.60
C GLY A 376 -9.14 -1.73 23.20
N ASN A 377 -10.16 -2.55 23.02
CA ASN A 377 -10.35 -3.83 23.72
C ASN A 377 -9.29 -4.90 23.49
N LEU A 378 -8.56 -4.86 22.37
CA LEU A 378 -7.51 -5.83 22.05
C LEU A 378 -6.11 -5.31 22.40
N ALA A 379 -5.86 -4.00 22.23
CA ALA A 379 -4.56 -3.43 22.55
C ALA A 379 -4.21 -3.54 24.05
N LYS A 380 -5.18 -3.70 24.93
CA LYS A 380 -4.94 -3.97 26.36
C LYS A 380 -4.03 -5.19 26.59
N TYR A 381 -4.13 -6.21 25.73
CA TYR A 381 -3.29 -7.41 25.85
C TYR A 381 -1.81 -7.13 25.54
N ILE A 382 -1.51 -6.15 24.69
CA ILE A 382 -0.15 -5.64 24.50
C ILE A 382 0.35 -5.02 25.80
N GLY A 383 -0.47 -4.16 26.40
CA GLY A 383 -0.15 -3.48 27.66
C GLY A 383 0.05 -4.43 28.82
N ASP A 384 -0.80 -5.45 28.94
CA ASP A 384 -0.70 -6.44 30.01
C ASP A 384 0.61 -7.25 29.93
N GLU A 385 1.08 -7.58 28.71
CA GLU A 385 2.38 -8.21 28.53
C GLU A 385 3.53 -7.25 28.87
N LEU A 386 3.49 -5.99 28.40
CA LEU A 386 4.52 -4.98 28.69
C LEU A 386 4.71 -4.71 30.19
N LYS A 387 3.61 -4.72 30.97
CA LYS A 387 3.67 -4.60 32.44
C LYS A 387 4.52 -5.68 33.12
N LYS A 388 4.55 -6.90 32.55
CA LYS A 388 5.37 -8.01 33.09
C LYS A 388 6.87 -7.73 32.99
N TYR A 389 7.28 -6.86 32.08
CA TYR A 389 8.67 -6.42 31.86
C TYR A 389 8.97 -5.04 32.50
N GLY A 390 8.08 -4.55 33.36
CA GLY A 390 8.29 -3.34 34.18
C GLY A 390 7.96 -2.03 33.46
N PHE A 391 7.35 -2.05 32.28
CA PHE A 391 6.92 -0.83 31.62
C PHE A 391 5.72 -0.17 32.31
N LYS A 392 5.73 1.17 32.36
CA LYS A 392 4.53 1.94 32.73
C LYS A 392 3.53 1.88 31.57
N VAL A 393 2.30 1.46 31.87
CA VAL A 393 1.24 1.31 30.86
C VAL A 393 -0.08 1.83 31.40
N GLU A 394 -0.70 2.75 30.64
CA GLU A 394 -2.08 3.18 30.81
C GLU A 394 -2.96 2.58 29.70
N HIS A 395 -4.25 2.42 29.97
CA HIS A 395 -5.19 1.84 29.02
C HIS A 395 -6.47 2.67 28.96
N PHE A 396 -6.97 2.91 27.74
CA PHE A 396 -8.22 3.64 27.47
C PHE A 396 -9.06 2.88 26.44
N ASP A 397 -10.38 3.03 26.53
CA ASP A 397 -11.31 2.38 25.62
C ASP A 397 -11.45 3.12 24.28
N ASN A 398 -11.16 4.43 24.25
CA ASN A 398 -11.39 5.28 23.07
C ASN A 398 -10.38 6.43 22.92
N ASN A 399 -10.41 7.05 21.72
CA ASN A 399 -9.51 8.13 21.33
C ASN A 399 -9.73 9.42 22.15
N ILE A 400 -10.94 9.70 22.60
CA ILE A 400 -11.29 10.94 23.35
C ILE A 400 -10.64 10.92 24.73
N GLU A 401 -10.80 9.82 25.46
CA GLU A 401 -10.17 9.64 26.77
C GLU A 401 -8.66 9.67 26.69
N THR A 402 -8.10 9.02 25.65
CA THR A 402 -6.65 9.04 25.36
C THR A 402 -6.15 10.46 25.14
N SER A 403 -6.84 11.24 24.31
CA SER A 403 -6.45 12.63 24.01
C SER A 403 -6.49 13.51 25.25
N ARG A 404 -7.53 13.38 26.06
CA ARG A 404 -7.66 14.12 27.34
C ARG A 404 -6.52 13.77 28.28
N TYR A 405 -6.23 12.46 28.45
CA TYR A 405 -5.12 12.04 29.30
C TYR A 405 -3.78 12.63 28.85
N ILE A 406 -3.51 12.65 27.54
CA ILE A 406 -2.29 13.24 26.98
C ILE A 406 -2.18 14.74 27.39
N LEU A 407 -3.25 15.52 27.18
CA LEU A 407 -3.28 16.95 27.49
C LEU A 407 -3.15 17.24 29.01
N ASP A 408 -3.73 16.40 29.86
CA ASP A 408 -3.75 16.61 31.30
C ASP A 408 -2.47 16.12 32.01
N ASN A 409 -1.75 15.14 31.43
CA ASN A 409 -0.70 14.42 32.16
C ASN A 409 0.68 14.42 31.49
N LEU A 410 0.78 14.76 30.19
CA LEU A 410 2.05 14.80 29.49
C LEU A 410 2.54 16.25 29.34
N HIS A 411 3.87 16.44 29.33
CA HIS A 411 4.48 17.75 29.24
C HIS A 411 4.94 18.04 27.80
N GLU A 412 5.00 19.30 27.45
CA GLU A 412 5.60 19.78 26.20
C GLU A 412 7.02 19.24 26.01
N GLY A 413 7.44 19.06 24.77
CA GLY A 413 8.75 18.54 24.40
C GLY A 413 8.82 17.00 24.33
N ILE A 414 7.74 16.28 24.67
CA ILE A 414 7.67 14.81 24.53
C ILE A 414 7.43 14.44 23.07
N THR A 415 8.08 13.35 22.65
CA THR A 415 7.78 12.69 21.36
C THR A 415 6.82 11.54 21.56
N ILE A 416 5.69 11.59 20.85
CA ILE A 416 4.60 10.60 20.92
C ILE A 416 4.54 9.84 19.60
N PHE A 417 4.58 8.52 19.66
CA PHE A 417 4.39 7.63 18.54
C PHE A 417 2.99 7.02 18.55
N LEU A 418 2.31 7.04 17.39
CA LEU A 418 0.96 6.50 17.24
C LEU A 418 0.93 5.38 16.21
N LYS A 419 0.41 4.19 16.59
CA LYS A 419 0.19 3.08 15.66
C LYS A 419 -1.04 2.26 15.99
N ALA A 420 -1.90 2.09 14.98
CA ALA A 420 -3.12 1.29 15.07
C ALA A 420 -3.59 0.80 13.69
N SER A 421 -4.54 -0.13 13.67
CA SER A 421 -5.28 -0.46 12.45
C SER A 421 -6.14 0.72 12.00
N ARG A 422 -6.46 0.79 10.69
CA ARG A 422 -7.23 1.88 10.08
C ARG A 422 -8.60 2.12 10.75
N SER A 423 -9.23 1.05 11.23
CA SER A 423 -10.53 1.12 11.91
C SER A 423 -10.51 1.90 13.24
N MET A 424 -9.33 2.06 13.86
CA MET A 424 -9.18 2.77 15.13
C MET A 424 -9.21 4.31 14.98
N LYS A 425 -9.06 4.82 13.75
CA LYS A 425 -9.15 6.26 13.43
C LYS A 425 -8.26 7.14 14.33
N PHE A 426 -7.00 6.78 14.52
CA PHE A 426 -6.09 7.50 15.41
C PHE A 426 -5.84 8.97 14.98
N GLU A 427 -6.23 9.36 13.78
CA GLU A 427 -6.34 10.77 13.40
C GLU A 427 -7.22 11.60 14.34
N GLU A 428 -8.24 10.99 14.97
CA GLU A 428 -9.10 11.67 15.96
C GLU A 428 -8.30 12.10 17.21
N ILE A 429 -7.28 11.31 17.62
CA ILE A 429 -6.37 11.72 18.71
C ILE A 429 -5.65 13.00 18.31
N ILE A 430 -5.06 13.01 17.10
CA ILE A 430 -4.32 14.15 16.56
C ILE A 430 -5.20 15.40 16.45
N GLU A 431 -6.42 15.26 15.92
CA GLU A 431 -7.39 16.34 15.80
C GLU A 431 -7.81 16.90 17.17
N ASN A 432 -7.96 16.04 18.18
CA ASN A 432 -8.28 16.49 19.53
C ASN A 432 -7.10 17.19 20.22
N LEU A 433 -5.87 16.78 19.93
CA LEU A 433 -4.67 17.48 20.43
C LEU A 433 -4.48 18.87 19.78
N LYS A 434 -5.10 19.16 18.63
CA LYS A 434 -5.05 20.47 17.96
C LYS A 434 -6.06 21.51 18.54
N LYS A 435 -7.05 21.04 19.27
CA LYS A 435 -8.10 21.89 19.90
C LYS A 435 -7.60 22.53 21.19
#